data_873f4612349d8a43ec901fd73243988e
#
_entry.id   873f4612349d8a43ec901fd73243988e
#
_cell.length_a   1.000
_cell.length_b   1.000
_cell.length_c   1.000
_cell.angle_alpha   90.00
_cell.angle_beta   90.00
_cell.angle_gamma   90.00
#
_symmetry.space_group_name_H-M   'P 1'
#
loop_
_entity.id
_entity.type
_entity.pdbx_description
1 polymer ?
#
loop_
_entity_poly.entity_id
_entity_poly.type
_entity_poly.pdbx_seq_one_letter_code
_entity_poly.pdbx_strand_id
1 'polypeptide(L)'
;MFRKPRQLETEAQLYDSAIKSLVRRAHSVSEIKKVLARRCEDKTIVTSVVDRLKRENLIDDARYAKQFTRHRAAARKQGPHRIARELRARGVPDRHIEAALRDSAAETDPAAIVRQRMERKLRLFRGEIDQKKLASLYRSLIGAGFPADLIRRELHRLTQEDVPAVDAERAEE
;
A
#
# COMPACT_ATOMS: atom_id res chain seq x y z
N MET A 1 14.04 25.79 14.48
CA MET A 1 14.43 26.39 13.17
C MET A 1 14.95 25.28 12.26
N PHE A 2 14.22 24.91 11.19
CA PHE A 2 14.72 23.93 10.20
C PHE A 2 15.75 24.64 9.31
N ARG A 3 16.98 24.18 9.36
CA ARG A 3 18.08 24.73 8.55
C ARG A 3 17.79 24.47 7.07
N LYS A 4 17.69 25.53 6.25
CA LYS A 4 17.50 25.40 4.79
C LYS A 4 18.62 24.50 4.23
N PRO A 5 18.33 23.49 3.41
CA PRO A 5 19.36 22.61 2.87
C PRO A 5 20.35 23.43 2.03
N ARG A 6 21.64 23.05 2.08
CA ARG A 6 22.70 23.69 1.27
C ARG A 6 22.33 23.59 -0.21
N GLN A 7 22.33 24.71 -0.91
CA GLN A 7 22.13 24.77 -2.36
C GLN A 7 23.31 24.12 -3.09
N LEU A 8 23.01 23.42 -4.17
CA LEU A 8 23.98 22.73 -5.02
C LEU A 8 23.87 23.34 -6.43
N GLU A 9 25.00 23.70 -7.00
CA GLU A 9 25.04 24.45 -8.24
C GLU A 9 25.46 23.63 -9.45
N THR A 10 26.04 22.44 -9.21
CA THR A 10 26.53 21.58 -10.29
C THR A 10 25.74 20.26 -10.39
N GLU A 11 25.61 19.74 -11.62
CA GLU A 11 24.99 18.45 -11.89
C GLU A 11 25.65 17.32 -11.09
N ALA A 12 26.97 17.30 -10.99
CA ALA A 12 27.73 16.29 -10.25
C ALA A 12 27.36 16.27 -8.76
N GLN A 13 27.34 17.45 -8.11
CA GLN A 13 26.96 17.57 -6.70
C GLN A 13 25.51 17.12 -6.47
N LEU A 14 24.61 17.47 -7.40
CA LEU A 14 23.19 17.10 -7.31
C LEU A 14 22.99 15.60 -7.52
N TYR A 15 23.73 15.01 -8.45
CA TYR A 15 23.75 13.56 -8.68
C TYR A 15 24.22 12.79 -7.43
N ASP A 16 25.35 13.19 -6.83
CA ASP A 16 25.85 12.60 -5.58
C ASP A 16 24.82 12.69 -4.44
N SER A 17 24.13 13.82 -4.38
CA SER A 17 23.03 14.00 -3.42
C SER A 17 21.87 13.06 -3.67
N ALA A 18 21.54 12.77 -4.93
CA ALA A 18 20.53 11.79 -5.32
C ALA A 18 20.94 10.38 -4.89
N ILE A 19 22.17 9.97 -5.21
CA ILE A 19 22.73 8.67 -4.81
C ILE A 19 22.66 8.47 -3.29
N LYS A 20 23.10 9.47 -2.52
CA LYS A 20 23.00 9.43 -1.04
C LYS A 20 21.55 9.25 -0.54
N SER A 21 20.56 9.80 -1.26
CA SER A 21 19.15 9.62 -0.92
C SER A 21 18.65 8.22 -1.26
N LEU A 22 19.04 7.69 -2.42
CA LEU A 22 18.66 6.35 -2.88
C LEU A 22 19.27 5.23 -2.04
N VAL A 23 20.49 5.41 -1.53
CA VAL A 23 21.13 4.47 -0.59
C VAL A 23 20.35 4.35 0.73
N ARG A 24 19.72 5.42 1.19
CA ARG A 24 18.93 5.40 2.44
C ARG A 24 17.61 4.67 2.29
N ARG A 25 16.91 4.84 1.17
CA ARG A 25 15.66 4.17 0.83
C ARG A 25 15.34 4.28 -0.66
N ALA A 26 14.49 3.40 -1.13
CA ALA A 26 13.90 3.55 -2.46
C ALA A 26 13.02 4.82 -2.54
N HIS A 27 13.03 5.46 -3.70
CA HIS A 27 12.22 6.63 -4.03
C HIS A 27 11.48 6.42 -5.35
N SER A 28 10.27 7.00 -5.46
CA SER A 28 9.67 7.22 -6.77
C SER A 28 10.41 8.33 -7.53
N VAL A 29 10.20 8.39 -8.85
CA VAL A 29 10.74 9.47 -9.69
C VAL A 29 10.29 10.85 -9.17
N SER A 30 9.02 10.97 -8.77
CA SER A 30 8.48 12.21 -8.21
C SER A 30 9.10 12.57 -6.86
N GLU A 31 9.32 11.60 -5.98
CA GLU A 31 9.96 11.84 -4.69
C GLU A 31 11.40 12.33 -4.85
N ILE A 32 12.20 11.67 -5.70
CA ILE A 32 13.59 12.09 -5.91
C ILE A 32 13.66 13.47 -6.56
N LYS A 33 12.79 13.75 -7.54
CA LYS A 33 12.69 15.08 -8.15
C LYS A 33 12.41 16.17 -7.10
N LYS A 34 11.49 15.93 -6.17
CA LYS A 34 11.18 16.84 -5.06
C LYS A 34 12.37 17.02 -4.11
N VAL A 35 13.12 15.96 -3.83
CA VAL A 35 14.32 16.03 -2.98
C VAL A 35 15.39 16.90 -3.64
N LEU A 36 15.61 16.74 -4.94
CA LEU A 36 16.61 17.50 -5.70
C LEU A 36 16.21 18.97 -5.86
N ALA A 37 14.93 19.24 -6.16
CA ALA A 37 14.40 20.59 -6.31
C ALA A 37 14.48 21.44 -5.01
N ARG A 38 14.60 20.81 -3.85
CA ARG A 38 14.88 21.52 -2.59
C ARG A 38 16.34 21.96 -2.45
N ARG A 39 17.24 21.39 -3.27
CA ARG A 39 18.69 21.62 -3.21
C ARG A 39 19.25 22.36 -4.41
N CYS A 40 18.47 22.49 -5.48
CA CYS A 40 18.85 23.19 -6.69
C CYS A 40 17.63 23.92 -7.25
N GLU A 41 17.75 25.21 -7.49
CA GLU A 41 16.68 26.04 -8.06
C GLU A 41 16.61 25.89 -9.58
N ASP A 42 17.72 25.50 -10.22
CA ASP A 42 17.75 25.24 -11.66
C ASP A 42 17.04 23.94 -12.01
N LYS A 43 15.87 24.09 -12.63
CA LYS A 43 15.03 22.98 -13.06
C LYS A 43 15.67 22.15 -14.18
N THR A 44 16.57 22.74 -14.98
CA THR A 44 17.24 22.04 -16.07
C THR A 44 18.24 21.04 -15.53
N ILE A 45 19.05 21.44 -14.56
CA ILE A 45 19.99 20.56 -13.85
C ILE A 45 19.24 19.45 -13.11
N VAL A 46 18.13 19.77 -12.43
CA VAL A 46 17.30 18.76 -11.75
C VAL A 46 16.77 17.73 -12.75
N THR A 47 16.29 18.18 -13.92
CA THR A 47 15.75 17.28 -14.94
C THR A 47 16.85 16.40 -15.54
N SER A 48 18.02 16.97 -15.87
CA SER A 48 19.19 16.24 -16.38
C SER A 48 19.58 15.11 -15.41
N VAL A 49 19.70 15.41 -14.12
CA VAL A 49 20.05 14.40 -13.11
C VAL A 49 18.97 13.30 -13.02
N VAL A 50 17.69 13.66 -13.01
CA VAL A 50 16.59 12.67 -12.97
C VAL A 50 16.63 11.75 -14.18
N ASP A 51 16.87 12.30 -15.38
CA ASP A 51 16.92 11.51 -16.62
C ASP A 51 18.17 10.63 -16.67
N ARG A 52 19.28 11.08 -16.13
CA ARG A 52 20.48 10.27 -15.94
C ARG A 52 20.20 9.10 -15.00
N LEU A 53 19.59 9.33 -13.84
CA LEU A 53 19.21 8.26 -12.90
C LEU A 53 18.28 7.22 -13.51
N LYS A 54 17.34 7.63 -14.38
CA LYS A 54 16.47 6.69 -15.14
C LYS A 54 17.28 5.87 -16.14
N ARG A 55 18.15 6.50 -16.94
CA ARG A 55 19.01 5.80 -17.92
C ARG A 55 19.92 4.77 -17.26
N GLU A 56 20.40 5.07 -16.06
CA GLU A 56 21.23 4.16 -15.25
C GLU A 56 20.40 3.14 -14.46
N ASN A 57 19.07 3.09 -14.66
CA ASN A 57 18.14 2.20 -13.96
C ASN A 57 18.19 2.31 -12.41
N LEU A 58 18.61 3.46 -11.88
CA LEU A 58 18.66 3.71 -10.44
C LEU A 58 17.29 4.09 -9.88
N ILE A 59 16.42 4.66 -10.70
CA ILE A 59 15.02 4.96 -10.36
C ILE A 59 14.09 4.43 -11.47
N ASP A 60 13.00 3.78 -11.04
CA ASP A 60 11.98 3.21 -11.91
C ASP A 60 10.67 3.09 -11.13
N ASP A 61 9.62 3.80 -11.58
CA ASP A 61 8.33 3.82 -10.90
C ASP A 61 7.58 2.48 -10.99
N ALA A 62 7.78 1.67 -12.05
CA ALA A 62 7.17 0.35 -12.15
C ALA A 62 7.78 -0.61 -11.13
N ARG A 63 9.11 -0.66 -11.06
CA ARG A 63 9.84 -1.47 -10.06
C ARG A 63 9.52 -1.00 -8.65
N TYR A 64 9.49 0.32 -8.43
CA TYR A 64 9.13 0.91 -7.14
C TYR A 64 7.71 0.51 -6.70
N ALA A 65 6.72 0.64 -7.59
CA ALA A 65 5.34 0.25 -7.32
C ALA A 65 5.21 -1.23 -6.97
N LYS A 66 5.87 -2.12 -7.72
CA LYS A 66 5.85 -3.57 -7.48
C LYS A 66 6.43 -3.93 -6.11
N GLN A 67 7.61 -3.42 -5.78
CA GLN A 67 8.26 -3.68 -4.49
C GLN A 67 7.45 -3.10 -3.31
N PHE A 68 6.94 -1.88 -3.47
CA PHE A 68 6.10 -1.22 -2.47
C PHE A 68 4.82 -2.01 -2.21
N THR A 69 4.11 -2.42 -3.27
CA THR A 69 2.87 -3.20 -3.17
C THR A 69 3.12 -4.53 -2.47
N ARG A 70 4.13 -5.30 -2.91
CA ARG A 70 4.48 -6.58 -2.29
C ARG A 70 4.77 -6.42 -0.79
N HIS A 71 5.58 -5.43 -0.41
CA HIS A 71 5.89 -5.18 0.99
C HIS A 71 4.66 -4.79 1.82
N ARG A 72 3.80 -3.90 1.27
CA ARG A 72 2.60 -3.44 1.99
C ARG A 72 1.53 -4.53 2.11
N ALA A 73 1.34 -5.33 1.09
CA ALA A 73 0.42 -6.47 1.13
C ALA A 73 0.93 -7.57 2.08
N ALA A 74 2.17 -8.00 1.93
CA ALA A 74 2.73 -9.12 2.69
C ALA A 74 3.00 -8.76 4.16
N ALA A 75 3.81 -7.72 4.43
CA ALA A 75 4.26 -7.40 5.79
C ALA A 75 3.21 -6.59 6.58
N ARG A 76 2.45 -5.69 5.93
CA ARG A 76 1.49 -4.82 6.61
C ARG A 76 0.04 -5.25 6.43
N LYS A 77 -0.22 -6.26 5.62
CA LYS A 77 -1.56 -6.77 5.33
C LYS A 77 -2.53 -5.65 4.92
N GLN A 78 -2.04 -4.70 4.11
CA GLN A 78 -2.83 -3.59 3.58
C GLN A 78 -3.60 -4.02 2.34
N GLY A 79 -4.81 -3.47 2.18
CA GLY A 79 -5.65 -3.69 1.00
C GLY A 79 -5.25 -2.78 -0.18
N PRO A 80 -5.70 -3.15 -1.41
CA PRO A 80 -5.30 -2.50 -2.65
C PRO A 80 -5.62 -1.00 -2.70
N HIS A 81 -6.77 -0.56 -2.16
CA HIS A 81 -7.16 0.85 -2.17
C HIS A 81 -6.20 1.73 -1.34
N ARG A 82 -5.74 1.22 -0.21
CA ARG A 82 -4.78 1.94 0.62
C ARG A 82 -3.41 2.00 -0.04
N ILE A 83 -2.95 0.90 -0.63
CA ILE A 83 -1.68 0.83 -1.35
C ILE A 83 -1.69 1.81 -2.53
N ALA A 84 -2.77 1.81 -3.34
CA ALA A 84 -2.93 2.74 -4.45
C ALA A 84 -2.86 4.20 -4.00
N ARG A 85 -3.58 4.56 -2.93
CA ARG A 85 -3.57 5.91 -2.37
C ARG A 85 -2.17 6.32 -1.91
N GLU A 86 -1.44 5.42 -1.24
CA GLU A 86 -0.08 5.69 -0.77
C GLU A 86 0.91 5.85 -1.95
N LEU A 87 0.76 5.10 -3.04
CA LEU A 87 1.58 5.24 -4.25
C LEU A 87 1.26 6.53 -5.02
N ARG A 88 -0.04 6.90 -5.17
CA ARG A 88 -0.44 8.19 -5.76
C ARG A 88 0.13 9.37 -4.98
N ALA A 89 0.09 9.33 -3.66
CA ALA A 89 0.68 10.37 -2.81
C ALA A 89 2.21 10.52 -3.02
N ARG A 90 2.89 9.48 -3.51
CA ARG A 90 4.31 9.49 -3.90
C ARG A 90 4.52 9.88 -5.35
N GLY A 91 3.45 10.19 -6.07
CA GLY A 91 3.50 10.62 -7.46
C GLY A 91 3.84 9.51 -8.46
N VAL A 92 3.54 8.25 -8.10
CA VAL A 92 3.65 7.12 -9.03
C VAL A 92 2.47 7.17 -10.02
N PRO A 93 2.70 7.03 -11.33
CA PRO A 93 1.64 7.00 -12.34
C PRO A 93 0.68 5.82 -12.17
N ASP A 94 -0.63 6.05 -12.39
CA ASP A 94 -1.68 5.03 -12.18
C ASP A 94 -1.43 3.74 -12.95
N ARG A 95 -0.93 3.79 -14.18
CA ARG A 95 -0.57 2.59 -14.97
C ARG A 95 0.37 1.63 -14.24
N HIS A 96 1.35 2.15 -13.49
CA HIS A 96 2.29 1.33 -12.70
C HIS A 96 1.66 0.83 -11.40
N ILE A 97 0.76 1.62 -10.81
CA ILE A 97 -0.01 1.23 -9.63
C ILE A 97 -0.93 0.05 -9.97
N GLU A 98 -1.70 0.16 -11.05
CA GLU A 98 -2.64 -0.86 -11.50
C GLU A 98 -1.92 -2.17 -11.87
N ALA A 99 -0.79 -2.08 -12.59
CA ALA A 99 0.03 -3.24 -12.92
C ALA A 99 0.54 -3.93 -11.64
N ALA A 100 1.10 -3.18 -10.70
CA ALA A 100 1.63 -3.72 -9.44
C ALA A 100 0.53 -4.36 -8.57
N LEU A 101 -0.68 -3.80 -8.56
CA LEU A 101 -1.81 -4.36 -7.82
C LEU A 101 -2.35 -5.64 -8.47
N ARG A 102 -2.42 -5.71 -9.82
CA ARG A 102 -2.79 -6.94 -10.54
C ARG A 102 -1.80 -8.06 -10.27
N ASP A 103 -0.50 -7.78 -10.39
CA ASP A 103 0.57 -8.75 -10.09
C ASP A 103 0.43 -9.29 -8.65
N SER A 104 0.23 -8.39 -7.68
CA SER A 104 0.08 -8.75 -6.29
C SER A 104 -1.18 -9.58 -6.00
N ALA A 105 -2.29 -9.30 -6.70
CA ALA A 105 -3.52 -10.08 -6.57
C ALA A 105 -3.38 -11.51 -7.14
N ALA A 106 -2.53 -11.71 -8.14
CA ALA A 106 -2.20 -13.02 -8.67
C ALA A 106 -1.28 -13.83 -7.72
N GLU A 107 -0.43 -13.15 -6.95
CA GLU A 107 0.50 -13.79 -6.00
C GLU A 107 -0.14 -14.07 -4.63
N THR A 108 -1.19 -13.34 -4.25
CA THR A 108 -1.75 -13.40 -2.89
C THR A 108 -3.27 -13.25 -2.92
N ASP A 109 -4.00 -14.18 -2.29
CA ASP A 109 -5.44 -14.08 -2.13
C ASP A 109 -5.83 -12.94 -1.16
N PRO A 110 -6.47 -11.85 -1.64
CA PRO A 110 -6.91 -10.77 -0.77
C PRO A 110 -7.95 -11.20 0.26
N ALA A 111 -8.78 -12.21 -0.06
CA ALA A 111 -9.78 -12.75 0.86
C ALA A 111 -9.11 -13.47 2.05
N ALA A 112 -8.04 -14.23 1.81
CA ALA A 112 -7.26 -14.84 2.89
C ALA A 112 -6.67 -13.79 3.84
N ILE A 113 -6.18 -12.65 3.31
CA ILE A 113 -5.68 -11.56 4.15
C ILE A 113 -6.82 -10.94 4.98
N VAL A 114 -7.99 -10.74 4.40
CA VAL A 114 -9.17 -10.22 5.10
C VAL A 114 -9.56 -11.17 6.23
N ARG A 115 -9.68 -12.48 5.96
CA ARG A 115 -9.99 -13.51 6.98
C ARG A 115 -8.97 -13.49 8.13
N GLN A 116 -7.67 -13.51 7.82
CA GLN A 116 -6.62 -13.44 8.84
C GLN A 116 -6.71 -12.19 9.72
N ARG A 117 -7.06 -11.03 9.13
CA ARG A 117 -7.27 -9.79 9.90
C ARG A 117 -8.52 -9.85 10.76
N MET A 118 -9.60 -10.44 10.25
CA MET A 118 -10.84 -10.66 10.99
C MET A 118 -10.59 -11.56 12.20
N GLU A 119 -10.01 -12.74 12.01
CA GLU A 119 -9.67 -13.68 13.07
C GLU A 119 -8.83 -13.02 14.18
N ARG A 120 -7.76 -12.30 13.77
CA ARG A 120 -6.91 -11.61 14.74
C ARG A 120 -7.68 -10.56 15.57
N LYS A 121 -8.65 -9.88 14.96
CA LYS A 121 -9.47 -8.89 15.67
C LYS A 121 -10.56 -9.54 16.51
N LEU A 122 -11.14 -10.63 16.04
CA LEU A 122 -12.12 -11.42 16.77
C LEU A 122 -11.55 -11.99 18.06
N ARG A 123 -10.30 -12.48 18.07
CA ARG A 123 -9.60 -12.94 19.28
C ARG A 123 -9.49 -11.88 20.37
N LEU A 124 -9.61 -10.59 20.02
CA LEU A 124 -9.60 -9.47 20.97
C LEU A 124 -11.00 -9.13 21.52
N PHE A 125 -12.06 -9.67 20.91
CA PHE A 125 -13.42 -9.46 21.39
C PHE A 125 -13.75 -10.46 22.49
N ARG A 126 -14.44 -9.97 23.54
CA ARG A 126 -15.00 -10.80 24.61
C ARG A 126 -16.49 -10.98 24.37
N GLY A 127 -17.01 -12.19 24.57
CA GLY A 127 -18.42 -12.54 24.39
C GLY A 127 -18.86 -12.59 22.92
N GLU A 128 -20.16 -12.74 22.71
CA GLU A 128 -20.78 -12.91 21.38
C GLU A 128 -20.49 -11.78 20.39
N ILE A 129 -20.54 -12.11 19.10
CA ILE A 129 -20.31 -11.16 18.00
C ILE A 129 -21.63 -10.43 17.72
N ASP A 130 -21.75 -9.21 18.26
CA ASP A 130 -22.88 -8.33 18.04
C ASP A 130 -22.68 -7.40 16.82
N GLN A 131 -23.75 -6.68 16.44
CA GLN A 131 -23.70 -5.73 15.33
C GLN A 131 -22.64 -4.61 15.49
N LYS A 132 -22.35 -4.19 16.73
CA LYS A 132 -21.33 -3.16 17.00
C LYS A 132 -19.95 -3.69 16.71
N LYS A 133 -19.67 -4.95 17.04
CA LYS A 133 -18.40 -5.64 16.75
C LYS A 133 -18.23 -5.87 15.24
N LEU A 134 -19.30 -6.30 14.54
CA LEU A 134 -19.30 -6.43 13.08
C LEU A 134 -19.03 -5.08 12.38
N ALA A 135 -19.69 -4.00 12.81
CA ALA A 135 -19.44 -2.67 12.30
C ALA A 135 -17.99 -2.19 12.57
N SER A 136 -17.43 -2.57 13.72
CA SER A 136 -16.03 -2.28 14.06
C SER A 136 -15.05 -3.04 13.16
N LEU A 137 -15.34 -4.32 12.87
CA LEU A 137 -14.58 -5.13 11.90
C LEU A 137 -14.61 -4.49 10.50
N TYR A 138 -15.82 -4.19 10.02
CA TYR A 138 -16.02 -3.55 8.71
C TYR A 138 -15.20 -2.26 8.58
N ARG A 139 -15.36 -1.31 9.52
CA ARG A 139 -14.60 -0.05 9.50
C ARG A 139 -13.08 -0.27 9.53
N SER A 140 -12.61 -1.23 10.30
CA SER A 140 -11.19 -1.58 10.37
C SER A 140 -10.63 -2.08 9.03
N LEU A 141 -11.41 -2.88 8.31
CA LEU A 141 -11.02 -3.45 7.00
C LEU A 141 -11.09 -2.40 5.89
N ILE A 142 -12.12 -1.53 5.90
CA ILE A 142 -12.19 -0.36 5.02
C ILE A 142 -10.97 0.55 5.26
N GLY A 143 -10.64 0.84 6.50
CA GLY A 143 -9.45 1.63 6.86
C GLY A 143 -8.13 0.99 6.45
N ALA A 144 -8.09 -0.35 6.40
CA ALA A 144 -6.95 -1.09 5.86
C ALA A 144 -6.89 -1.07 4.33
N GLY A 145 -7.96 -0.62 3.65
CA GLY A 145 -8.02 -0.41 2.20
C GLY A 145 -8.53 -1.59 1.40
N PHE A 146 -9.31 -2.48 1.99
CA PHE A 146 -9.95 -3.56 1.25
C PHE A 146 -11.26 -3.10 0.58
N PRO A 147 -11.64 -3.70 -0.58
CA PRO A 147 -12.92 -3.40 -1.23
C PRO A 147 -14.11 -3.77 -0.36
N ALA A 148 -15.16 -2.95 -0.38
CA ALA A 148 -16.34 -3.13 0.46
C ALA A 148 -17.12 -4.41 0.16
N ASP A 149 -17.19 -4.80 -1.11
CA ASP A 149 -17.82 -6.04 -1.57
C ASP A 149 -17.10 -7.30 -1.05
N LEU A 150 -15.77 -7.28 -1.08
CA LEU A 150 -14.95 -8.35 -0.50
C LEU A 150 -15.18 -8.46 1.01
N ILE A 151 -15.17 -7.32 1.72
CA ILE A 151 -15.40 -7.30 3.17
C ILE A 151 -16.79 -7.85 3.51
N ARG A 152 -17.84 -7.45 2.77
CA ARG A 152 -19.20 -7.93 3.00
C ARG A 152 -19.32 -9.44 2.80
N ARG A 153 -18.73 -9.98 1.74
CA ARG A 153 -18.72 -11.44 1.49
C ARG A 153 -18.06 -12.20 2.64
N GLU A 154 -16.91 -11.76 3.10
CA GLU A 154 -16.18 -12.45 4.18
C GLU A 154 -16.88 -12.29 5.53
N LEU A 155 -17.52 -11.16 5.81
CA LEU A 155 -18.35 -10.98 7.02
C LEU A 155 -19.60 -11.86 6.98
N HIS A 156 -20.27 -11.97 5.83
CA HIS A 156 -21.44 -12.84 5.67
C HIS A 156 -21.07 -14.31 5.89
N ARG A 157 -19.94 -14.74 5.34
CA ARG A 157 -19.41 -16.09 5.55
C ARG A 157 -19.16 -16.37 7.03
N LEU A 158 -18.53 -15.44 7.73
CA LEU A 158 -18.27 -15.55 9.17
C LEU A 158 -19.58 -15.77 9.95
N THR A 159 -20.63 -14.98 9.65
CA THR A 159 -21.93 -15.10 10.36
C THR A 159 -22.72 -16.36 10.03
N GLN A 160 -22.45 -16.99 8.89
CA GLN A 160 -23.09 -18.29 8.53
C GLN A 160 -22.32 -19.48 9.11
N GLU A 161 -21.01 -19.41 9.25
CA GLU A 161 -20.19 -20.47 9.84
C GLU A 161 -20.39 -20.55 11.37
N ASP A 162 -20.79 -19.46 12.05
CA ASP A 162 -21.12 -19.40 13.47
C ASP A 162 -22.57 -19.84 13.80
N VAL A 163 -23.43 -20.15 12.81
CA VAL A 163 -24.74 -20.77 13.03
C VAL A 163 -24.55 -22.28 12.89
N PRO A 164 -24.56 -23.07 13.99
CA PRO A 164 -24.60 -24.52 13.87
C PRO A 164 -25.83 -24.90 13.04
N ALA A 165 -25.69 -25.84 12.11
CA ALA A 165 -26.81 -26.42 11.38
C ALA A 165 -27.82 -26.93 12.42
N VAL A 166 -28.84 -26.15 12.67
CA VAL A 166 -30.00 -26.62 13.45
C VAL A 166 -30.69 -27.62 12.57
N ASP A 167 -30.60 -28.86 12.99
CA ASP A 167 -31.19 -30.05 12.35
C ASP A 167 -32.58 -29.74 11.79
N ALA A 168 -32.71 -29.74 10.48
CA ALA A 168 -33.99 -29.74 9.79
C ALA A 168 -34.74 -31.09 9.89
N GLU A 169 -34.34 -31.95 10.83
CA GLU A 169 -34.92 -33.34 11.00
C GLU A 169 -35.94 -33.45 12.15
N ARG A 170 -36.53 -32.33 12.62
CA ARG A 170 -37.60 -32.42 13.64
C ARG A 170 -38.89 -31.73 13.23
N ALA A 171 -39.36 -31.95 12.04
CA ALA A 171 -40.68 -31.47 11.62
C ALA A 171 -41.48 -32.52 10.81
N GLU A 172 -41.23 -33.84 11.02
CA GLU A 172 -42.10 -34.90 10.56
C GLU A 172 -42.19 -36.03 11.62
N GLU A 173 -42.94 -35.75 12.73
CA GLU A 173 -43.66 -36.75 13.53
C GLU A 173 -44.95 -36.12 14.08
#